data_397dd53d93c7ad40a51ce4126261a628
#
_entry.id   397dd53d93c7ad40a51ce4126261a628
#
_cell.length_a   1.000
_cell.length_b   1.000
_cell.length_c   1.000
_cell.angle_alpha   90.00
_cell.angle_beta   90.00
_cell.angle_gamma   90.00
#
_symmetry.space_group_name_H-M   'P 1'
#
loop_
_entity.id
_entity.type
_entity.pdbx_description
1 polymer ?
#
loop_
_entity_poly.entity_id
_entity_poly.type
_entity_poly.pdbx_seq_one_letter_code
_entity_poly.pdbx_strand_id
1 'polypeptide(L)'
;MASIFNPKEISLNPDTANLLEEVTNAADRLNTQKPFGDEANQRIIREFLPDRVTASLNIEGIAVTRRQTLLMMDSMTLSASGSKEERELLNALKADEVVYDLSKGVGPLSAIDIREINRTILDGIMPNPGGYRDQNVQISGANFQPPDFISVMPLMAEMVTSYNNCIDIHPVILAAWLHATFTKIHPFVDGNGRTGRLIQDFTLLRGGLYPTGIPSNLRDDYYDALECADNGEFDQLCQMICQVELSLISRVQSIVDEIKSRGEFVSLLANKAKEKKTGALHKQYIVWRQRMENFVNLLSKTSEEVNNASSVIQIRTEIYEIVNFEKWKSISDTGRGEGTWAAKQTWIIEGESLYRTILYFRRHEFRTDDVFSKDDLYGSVALKLTGGEPAYGTRFNFDNFQDPLIRFREIIFIDGRLQLLSATGEKRAGRFIEEEVWQTEDLPESSPAIQGLIKDVFMKKLGLG
;
A
#
# COMPACT_ATOMS: atom_id res chain seq x y z
N MET A 1 9.35 -35.67 -49.01
CA MET A 1 8.44 -35.19 -47.96
C MET A 1 9.07 -34.00 -47.34
N ALA A 2 8.40 -32.89 -47.19
CA ALA A 2 8.93 -31.75 -46.42
C ALA A 2 9.07 -32.24 -44.97
N SER A 3 10.29 -32.25 -44.42
CA SER A 3 10.57 -32.59 -43.03
C SER A 3 10.74 -31.29 -42.24
N ILE A 4 10.29 -31.30 -41.00
CA ILE A 4 10.50 -30.20 -40.06
C ILE A 4 11.93 -30.26 -39.55
N PHE A 5 12.59 -29.10 -39.43
CA PHE A 5 13.92 -29.02 -38.85
C PHE A 5 13.86 -29.34 -37.37
N ASN A 6 14.80 -30.15 -36.86
CA ASN A 6 14.83 -30.53 -35.46
C ASN A 6 15.38 -29.38 -34.62
N PRO A 7 14.64 -28.83 -33.64
CA PRO A 7 15.12 -27.69 -32.84
C PRO A 7 16.40 -27.99 -32.06
N LYS A 8 16.71 -29.26 -31.74
CA LYS A 8 17.96 -29.68 -31.06
C LYS A 8 19.20 -29.58 -31.95
N GLU A 9 19.04 -29.41 -33.25
CA GLU A 9 20.11 -29.32 -34.22
C GLU A 9 20.42 -27.87 -34.59
N ILE A 10 19.74 -26.89 -33.98
CA ILE A 10 20.02 -25.46 -34.18
C ILE A 10 21.35 -25.13 -33.56
N SER A 11 22.27 -24.66 -34.41
CA SER A 11 23.59 -24.14 -33.99
C SER A 11 23.61 -22.65 -34.23
N LEU A 12 23.95 -21.90 -33.19
CA LEU A 12 24.05 -20.44 -33.23
C LEU A 12 25.50 -20.00 -33.22
N ASN A 13 25.74 -18.86 -33.83
CA ASN A 13 27.05 -18.21 -33.76
C ASN A 13 27.35 -17.66 -32.35
N PRO A 14 28.64 -17.37 -32.02
CA PRO A 14 29.02 -16.92 -30.69
C PRO A 14 28.33 -15.61 -30.26
N ASP A 15 28.07 -14.67 -31.18
CA ASP A 15 27.44 -13.42 -30.87
C ASP A 15 25.97 -13.60 -30.42
N THR A 16 25.26 -14.49 -31.13
CA THR A 16 23.85 -14.86 -30.76
C THR A 16 23.86 -15.62 -29.44
N ALA A 17 24.82 -16.53 -29.21
CA ALA A 17 24.91 -17.26 -27.93
C ALA A 17 25.15 -16.28 -26.74
N ASN A 18 26.01 -15.28 -26.93
CA ASN A 18 26.24 -14.25 -25.90
C ASN A 18 24.97 -13.42 -25.61
N LEU A 19 24.19 -13.05 -26.63
CA LEU A 19 22.92 -12.36 -26.43
C LEU A 19 21.89 -13.20 -25.67
N LEU A 20 21.84 -14.49 -25.91
CA LEU A 20 20.97 -15.42 -25.15
C LEU A 20 21.35 -15.46 -23.66
N GLU A 21 22.64 -15.51 -23.37
CA GLU A 21 23.15 -15.46 -21.99
C GLU A 21 22.81 -14.10 -21.32
N GLU A 22 22.94 -13.01 -22.05
CA GLU A 22 22.57 -11.67 -21.57
C GLU A 22 21.09 -11.59 -21.23
N VAL A 23 20.20 -12.08 -22.09
CA VAL A 23 18.74 -12.15 -21.86
C VAL A 23 18.44 -12.99 -20.62
N THR A 24 19.03 -14.18 -20.51
CA THR A 24 18.85 -15.05 -19.33
C THR A 24 19.23 -14.34 -18.05
N ASN A 25 20.45 -13.77 -18.01
CA ASN A 25 20.95 -13.06 -16.83
C ASN A 25 20.10 -11.84 -16.47
N ALA A 26 19.57 -11.12 -17.45
CA ALA A 26 18.70 -9.97 -17.22
C ALA A 26 17.31 -10.40 -16.71
N ALA A 27 16.73 -11.44 -17.32
CA ALA A 27 15.45 -12.00 -16.91
C ALA A 27 15.50 -12.59 -15.50
N ASP A 28 16.56 -13.33 -15.16
CA ASP A 28 16.73 -13.93 -13.84
C ASP A 28 16.84 -12.85 -12.76
N ARG A 29 17.60 -11.79 -12.99
CA ARG A 29 17.68 -10.65 -12.06
C ARG A 29 16.32 -10.00 -11.83
N LEU A 30 15.55 -9.78 -12.88
CA LEU A 30 14.21 -9.19 -12.77
C LEU A 30 13.22 -10.15 -12.08
N ASN A 31 13.30 -11.45 -12.37
CA ASN A 31 12.44 -12.49 -11.81
C ASN A 31 12.61 -12.64 -10.27
N THR A 32 13.80 -12.33 -9.71
CA THR A 32 14.01 -12.32 -8.26
C THR A 32 13.15 -11.28 -7.54
N GLN A 33 12.63 -10.28 -8.26
CA GLN A 33 11.79 -9.21 -7.71
C GLN A 33 10.28 -9.52 -7.82
N LYS A 34 9.92 -10.63 -8.44
CA LYS A 34 8.51 -11.09 -8.56
C LYS A 34 8.01 -11.70 -7.22
N PRO A 35 6.70 -11.61 -6.88
CA PRO A 35 5.66 -10.96 -7.69
C PRO A 35 5.73 -9.43 -7.60
N PHE A 36 5.53 -8.78 -8.74
CA PHE A 36 5.35 -7.33 -8.76
C PHE A 36 3.98 -6.97 -8.16
N GLY A 37 3.85 -5.79 -7.54
CA GLY A 37 2.56 -5.29 -7.08
C GLY A 37 1.60 -4.97 -8.25
N ASP A 38 0.31 -4.89 -7.94
CA ASP A 38 -0.75 -4.67 -8.95
C ASP A 38 -0.51 -3.43 -9.82
N GLU A 39 -0.02 -2.35 -9.21
CA GLU A 39 0.30 -1.10 -9.93
C GLU A 39 1.39 -1.34 -10.99
N ALA A 40 2.44 -2.07 -10.65
CA ALA A 40 3.51 -2.37 -11.59
C ALA A 40 3.01 -3.27 -12.73
N ASN A 41 2.25 -4.30 -12.42
CA ASN A 41 1.67 -5.21 -13.41
C ASN A 41 0.73 -4.47 -14.37
N GLN A 42 -0.15 -3.63 -13.86
CA GLN A 42 -1.06 -2.83 -14.70
C GLN A 42 -0.29 -1.86 -15.60
N ARG A 43 0.75 -1.20 -15.07
CA ARG A 43 1.56 -0.28 -15.86
C ARG A 43 2.36 -1.01 -16.95
N ILE A 44 2.93 -2.18 -16.66
CA ILE A 44 3.63 -3.03 -17.64
C ILE A 44 2.67 -3.39 -18.79
N ILE A 45 1.48 -3.88 -18.49
CA ILE A 45 0.49 -4.24 -19.51
C ILE A 45 0.11 -3.02 -20.36
N ARG A 46 -0.21 -1.88 -19.73
CA ARG A 46 -0.62 -0.66 -20.46
C ARG A 46 0.49 -0.04 -21.29
N GLU A 47 1.74 -0.30 -20.95
CA GLU A 47 2.87 0.23 -21.70
C GLU A 47 3.23 -0.65 -22.91
N PHE A 48 3.23 -1.97 -22.75
CA PHE A 48 3.77 -2.86 -23.78
C PHE A 48 2.72 -3.51 -24.68
N LEU A 49 1.56 -3.89 -24.15
CA LEU A 49 0.53 -4.57 -24.95
C LEU A 49 0.04 -3.73 -26.15
N PRO A 50 -0.20 -2.40 -26.00
CA PRO A 50 -0.61 -1.60 -27.16
C PRO A 50 0.45 -1.55 -28.25
N ASP A 51 1.72 -1.43 -27.91
CA ASP A 51 2.81 -1.35 -28.88
C ASP A 51 2.94 -2.67 -29.66
N ARG A 52 2.90 -3.80 -28.94
CA ARG A 52 2.99 -5.15 -29.52
C ARG A 52 1.82 -5.47 -30.47
N VAL A 53 0.59 -5.25 -30.02
CA VAL A 53 -0.61 -5.50 -30.84
C VAL A 53 -0.63 -4.59 -32.06
N THR A 54 -0.34 -3.31 -31.89
CA THR A 54 -0.24 -2.34 -33.01
C THR A 54 0.81 -2.77 -34.01
N ALA A 55 2.00 -3.15 -33.55
CA ALA A 55 3.08 -3.59 -34.43
C ALA A 55 2.71 -4.86 -35.20
N SER A 56 2.12 -5.85 -34.54
CA SER A 56 1.70 -7.10 -35.17
C SER A 56 0.66 -6.89 -36.27
N LEU A 57 -0.30 -5.99 -36.10
CA LEU A 57 -1.29 -5.64 -37.11
C LEU A 57 -0.68 -4.85 -38.27
N ASN A 58 0.19 -3.88 -37.96
CA ASN A 58 0.82 -3.06 -39.00
C ASN A 58 1.78 -3.87 -39.90
N ILE A 59 2.44 -4.91 -39.39
CA ILE A 59 3.24 -5.84 -40.21
C ILE A 59 2.37 -6.47 -41.30
N GLU A 60 1.12 -6.79 -41.02
CA GLU A 60 0.16 -7.37 -41.98
C GLU A 60 -0.53 -6.30 -42.85
N GLY A 61 -0.16 -5.03 -42.73
CA GLY A 61 -0.76 -3.94 -43.50
C GLY A 61 -2.11 -3.44 -42.94
N ILE A 62 -2.51 -3.87 -41.74
CA ILE A 62 -3.71 -3.41 -41.05
C ILE A 62 -3.33 -2.12 -40.28
N ALA A 63 -3.73 -0.98 -40.83
CA ALA A 63 -3.33 0.32 -40.31
C ALA A 63 -4.05 0.68 -39.01
N VAL A 64 -3.41 0.46 -37.88
CA VAL A 64 -3.88 0.85 -36.54
C VAL A 64 -2.83 1.68 -35.83
N THR A 65 -3.29 2.56 -34.96
CA THR A 65 -2.41 3.40 -34.11
C THR A 65 -2.42 2.92 -32.68
N ARG A 66 -1.33 3.17 -31.95
CA ARG A 66 -1.25 2.89 -30.51
C ARG A 66 -2.41 3.51 -29.72
N ARG A 67 -2.87 4.72 -30.12
CA ARG A 67 -4.01 5.38 -29.48
C ARG A 67 -5.30 4.59 -29.66
N GLN A 68 -5.56 4.08 -30.86
CA GLN A 68 -6.74 3.23 -31.13
C GLN A 68 -6.68 1.93 -30.31
N THR A 69 -5.50 1.34 -30.21
CA THR A 69 -5.29 0.13 -29.39
C THR A 69 -5.58 0.39 -27.92
N LEU A 70 -5.08 1.49 -27.35
CA LEU A 70 -5.38 1.88 -25.96
C LEU A 70 -6.88 2.09 -25.73
N LEU A 71 -7.57 2.79 -26.62
CA LEU A 71 -9.02 3.01 -26.53
C LEU A 71 -9.80 1.70 -26.61
N MET A 72 -9.38 0.77 -27.47
CA MET A 72 -10.00 -0.54 -27.61
C MET A 72 -9.74 -1.40 -26.36
N MET A 73 -8.56 -1.36 -25.76
CA MET A 73 -8.26 -2.03 -24.50
C MET A 73 -9.15 -1.56 -23.34
N ASP A 74 -9.43 -0.27 -23.29
CA ASP A 74 -10.28 0.28 -22.22
C ASP A 74 -11.77 -0.07 -22.41
N SER A 75 -12.24 -0.24 -23.64
CA SER A 75 -13.64 -0.54 -23.94
C SER A 75 -13.92 -2.03 -24.16
N MET A 76 -12.99 -2.75 -24.78
CA MET A 76 -13.12 -4.16 -25.23
C MET A 76 -14.41 -4.42 -26.04
N THR A 77 -14.92 -3.38 -26.71
CA THR A 77 -16.18 -3.42 -27.48
C THR A 77 -16.03 -2.72 -28.83
N LEU A 78 -16.74 -3.23 -29.81
CA LEU A 78 -16.82 -2.59 -31.13
C LEU A 78 -17.75 -1.38 -31.08
N SER A 79 -17.45 -0.36 -31.88
CA SER A 79 -18.40 0.72 -32.15
C SER A 79 -19.65 0.19 -32.88
N ALA A 80 -20.74 0.93 -32.84
CA ALA A 80 -21.98 0.53 -33.52
C ALA A 80 -21.84 0.36 -35.05
N SER A 81 -20.82 1.01 -35.63
CA SER A 81 -20.44 0.97 -37.07
C SER A 81 -19.09 0.29 -37.25
N GLY A 82 -18.67 -0.62 -36.35
CA GLY A 82 -17.32 -1.16 -36.28
C GLY A 82 -16.74 -1.56 -37.62
N SER A 83 -15.60 -0.97 -37.98
CA SER A 83 -14.89 -1.32 -39.21
C SER A 83 -14.22 -2.68 -39.12
N LYS A 84 -13.75 -3.20 -40.27
CA LYS A 84 -12.97 -4.43 -40.29
C LYS A 84 -11.70 -4.31 -39.42
N GLU A 85 -11.02 -3.18 -39.53
CA GLU A 85 -9.79 -2.88 -38.76
C GLU A 85 -10.07 -2.84 -37.24
N GLU A 86 -11.20 -2.26 -36.80
CA GLU A 86 -11.60 -2.29 -35.39
C GLU A 86 -11.86 -3.71 -34.89
N ARG A 87 -12.46 -4.55 -35.72
CA ARG A 87 -12.69 -5.97 -35.42
C ARG A 87 -11.37 -6.72 -35.33
N GLU A 88 -10.46 -6.52 -36.29
CA GLU A 88 -9.13 -7.12 -36.27
C GLU A 88 -8.32 -6.71 -35.02
N LEU A 89 -8.44 -5.45 -34.62
CA LEU A 89 -7.81 -4.93 -33.41
C LEU A 89 -8.39 -5.58 -32.13
N LEU A 90 -9.71 -5.63 -32.00
CA LEU A 90 -10.38 -6.29 -30.88
C LEU A 90 -10.01 -7.78 -30.81
N ASN A 91 -10.01 -8.47 -31.95
CA ASN A 91 -9.65 -9.87 -32.02
C ASN A 91 -8.19 -10.12 -31.66
N ALA A 92 -7.27 -9.23 -32.06
CA ALA A 92 -5.87 -9.32 -31.70
C ALA A 92 -5.67 -9.18 -30.16
N LEU A 93 -6.38 -8.25 -29.51
CA LEU A 93 -6.36 -8.12 -28.05
C LEU A 93 -6.90 -9.36 -27.33
N LYS A 94 -8.04 -9.91 -27.83
CA LYS A 94 -8.60 -11.15 -27.27
C LYS A 94 -7.69 -12.36 -27.47
N ALA A 95 -7.04 -12.46 -28.63
CA ALA A 95 -6.09 -13.54 -28.89
C ALA A 95 -4.86 -13.46 -27.99
N ASP A 96 -4.43 -12.25 -27.63
CA ASP A 96 -3.37 -12.03 -26.65
C ASP A 96 -3.78 -12.53 -25.25
N GLU A 97 -5.01 -12.26 -24.81
CA GLU A 97 -5.55 -12.79 -23.54
C GLU A 97 -5.58 -14.33 -23.57
N VAL A 98 -6.02 -14.93 -24.67
CA VAL A 98 -6.00 -16.41 -24.84
C VAL A 98 -4.59 -16.97 -24.70
N VAL A 99 -3.60 -16.35 -25.33
CA VAL A 99 -2.20 -16.78 -25.25
C VAL A 99 -1.65 -16.63 -23.83
N TYR A 100 -1.95 -15.52 -23.17
CA TYR A 100 -1.53 -15.29 -21.80
C TYR A 100 -2.12 -16.34 -20.84
N ASP A 101 -3.40 -16.67 -20.97
CA ASP A 101 -4.03 -17.68 -20.13
C ASP A 101 -3.53 -19.10 -20.43
N LEU A 102 -3.32 -19.44 -21.70
CA LEU A 102 -2.68 -20.69 -22.09
C LEU A 102 -1.27 -20.83 -21.53
N SER A 103 -0.50 -19.74 -21.49
CA SER A 103 0.88 -19.75 -20.98
C SER A 103 0.98 -20.07 -19.49
N LYS A 104 -0.05 -19.74 -18.70
CA LYS A 104 -0.13 -20.08 -17.26
C LYS A 104 -0.45 -21.55 -17.01
N GLY A 105 -1.01 -22.23 -18.00
CA GLY A 105 -1.34 -23.64 -17.90
C GLY A 105 -0.11 -24.53 -17.90
N VAL A 106 -0.18 -25.69 -17.24
CA VAL A 106 0.92 -26.68 -17.18
C VAL A 106 0.82 -27.76 -18.31
N GLY A 107 -0.21 -27.73 -19.10
CA GLY A 107 -0.43 -28.71 -20.19
C GLY A 107 0.51 -28.49 -21.39
N PRO A 108 0.77 -29.50 -22.21
CA PRO A 108 1.53 -29.34 -23.45
C PRO A 108 0.77 -28.47 -24.45
N LEU A 109 1.51 -27.76 -25.32
CA LEU A 109 0.91 -27.05 -26.46
C LEU A 109 0.24 -28.08 -27.37
N SER A 110 -0.95 -27.78 -27.84
CA SER A 110 -1.69 -28.65 -28.77
C SER A 110 -2.04 -27.94 -30.07
N ALA A 111 -2.31 -28.73 -31.11
CA ALA A 111 -2.80 -28.19 -32.37
C ALA A 111 -4.17 -27.51 -32.22
N ILE A 112 -4.96 -27.90 -31.21
CA ILE A 112 -6.26 -27.29 -30.90
C ILE A 112 -6.03 -25.84 -30.36
N ASP A 113 -5.02 -25.63 -29.48
CA ASP A 113 -4.69 -24.31 -28.94
C ASP A 113 -4.29 -23.34 -30.06
N ILE A 114 -3.45 -23.80 -31.00
CA ILE A 114 -3.02 -23.01 -32.17
C ILE A 114 -4.22 -22.64 -33.04
N ARG A 115 -5.15 -23.61 -33.28
CA ARG A 115 -6.37 -23.35 -34.03
C ARG A 115 -7.31 -22.39 -33.32
N GLU A 116 -7.38 -22.43 -32.01
CA GLU A 116 -8.18 -21.51 -31.20
C GLU A 116 -7.62 -20.08 -31.27
N ILE A 117 -6.30 -19.92 -31.21
CA ILE A 117 -5.63 -18.61 -31.40
C ILE A 117 -6.00 -18.03 -32.77
N ASN A 118 -5.86 -18.81 -33.83
CA ASN A 118 -6.24 -18.36 -35.20
C ASN A 118 -7.74 -18.08 -35.33
N ARG A 119 -8.60 -18.90 -34.70
CA ARG A 119 -10.05 -18.67 -34.66
C ARG A 119 -10.37 -17.32 -34.02
N THR A 120 -9.74 -17.02 -32.87
CA THR A 120 -9.94 -15.75 -32.18
C THR A 120 -9.50 -14.55 -33.01
N ILE A 121 -8.33 -14.64 -33.69
CA ILE A 121 -7.84 -13.58 -34.58
C ILE A 121 -8.82 -13.26 -35.70
N LEU A 122 -9.48 -14.28 -36.26
CA LEU A 122 -10.30 -14.18 -37.48
C LEU A 122 -11.82 -14.24 -37.21
N ASP A 123 -12.22 -14.16 -35.94
CA ASP A 123 -13.64 -14.21 -35.55
C ASP A 123 -14.44 -13.06 -36.18
N GLY A 124 -15.49 -13.45 -36.94
CA GLY A 124 -16.34 -12.53 -37.68
C GLY A 124 -15.66 -11.80 -38.83
N ILE A 125 -14.45 -12.21 -39.24
CA ILE A 125 -13.68 -11.64 -40.37
C ILE A 125 -13.80 -12.57 -41.59
N MET A 126 -13.68 -13.86 -41.35
CA MET A 126 -13.79 -14.88 -42.45
C MET A 126 -14.64 -16.09 -42.01
N PRO A 127 -15.18 -16.86 -42.97
CA PRO A 127 -15.85 -18.09 -42.66
C PRO A 127 -14.86 -19.18 -42.20
N ASN A 128 -15.30 -20.07 -41.30
CA ASN A 128 -14.52 -21.19 -40.76
C ASN A 128 -13.12 -20.81 -40.19
N PRO A 129 -13.02 -19.82 -39.30
CA PRO A 129 -11.73 -19.46 -38.70
C PRO A 129 -11.17 -20.62 -37.86
N GLY A 130 -9.84 -20.77 -37.83
CA GLY A 130 -9.17 -21.90 -37.17
C GLY A 130 -9.22 -23.24 -37.90
N GLY A 131 -9.83 -23.28 -39.10
CA GLY A 131 -9.78 -24.43 -40.01
C GLY A 131 -8.49 -24.46 -40.81
N TYR A 132 -7.84 -25.62 -40.92
CA TYR A 132 -6.72 -25.77 -41.84
C TYR A 132 -7.17 -25.59 -43.29
N ARG A 133 -6.27 -25.05 -44.13
CA ARG A 133 -6.54 -24.90 -45.56
C ARG A 133 -6.73 -26.22 -46.24
N ASP A 134 -7.61 -26.24 -47.18
CA ASP A 134 -7.99 -27.40 -48.02
C ASP A 134 -7.51 -27.26 -49.47
N GLN A 135 -6.69 -26.23 -49.75
CA GLN A 135 -6.09 -25.96 -51.06
C GLN A 135 -4.69 -25.37 -50.88
N ASN A 136 -3.92 -25.39 -51.96
CA ASN A 136 -2.60 -24.78 -51.99
C ASN A 136 -2.72 -23.29 -52.05
N VAL A 137 -1.82 -22.60 -51.29
CA VAL A 137 -1.75 -21.15 -51.21
C VAL A 137 -0.39 -20.66 -51.63
N GLN A 138 -0.29 -19.36 -51.98
CA GLN A 138 0.96 -18.68 -52.22
C GLN A 138 1.11 -17.55 -51.21
N ILE A 139 2.31 -17.35 -50.67
CA ILE A 139 2.61 -16.27 -49.74
C ILE A 139 3.07 -15.09 -50.57
N SER A 140 2.34 -13.96 -50.47
CA SER A 140 2.72 -12.73 -51.15
C SER A 140 4.08 -12.20 -50.64
N GLY A 141 5.01 -12.01 -51.58
CA GLY A 141 6.33 -11.46 -51.29
C GLY A 141 7.36 -12.48 -50.74
N ALA A 142 7.02 -13.76 -50.64
CA ALA A 142 7.98 -14.80 -50.26
C ALA A 142 8.48 -15.56 -51.50
N ASN A 143 9.77 -15.89 -51.48
CA ASN A 143 10.41 -16.74 -52.48
C ASN A 143 10.15 -18.23 -52.26
N PHE A 144 9.36 -18.56 -51.23
CA PHE A 144 9.09 -19.91 -50.76
C PHE A 144 7.63 -20.29 -51.04
N GLN A 145 7.40 -21.55 -51.44
CA GLN A 145 6.07 -22.12 -51.62
C GLN A 145 5.72 -23.05 -50.42
N PRO A 146 4.60 -22.77 -49.70
CA PRO A 146 4.18 -23.64 -48.60
C PRO A 146 3.97 -25.07 -49.05
N PRO A 147 4.09 -26.06 -48.14
CA PRO A 147 3.80 -27.49 -48.44
C PRO A 147 2.40 -27.66 -49.01
N ASP A 148 2.21 -28.79 -49.77
CA ASP A 148 0.91 -29.18 -50.23
C ASP A 148 -0.08 -29.30 -49.06
N PHE A 149 -1.36 -28.86 -49.26
CA PHE A 149 -2.38 -28.83 -48.22
C PHE A 149 -2.62 -30.18 -47.56
N ILE A 150 -2.41 -31.30 -48.27
CA ILE A 150 -2.54 -32.66 -47.74
C ILE A 150 -1.49 -32.89 -46.63
N SER A 151 -0.32 -32.23 -46.70
CA SER A 151 0.77 -32.34 -45.74
C SER A 151 0.58 -31.46 -44.52
N VAL A 152 -0.35 -30.52 -44.49
CA VAL A 152 -0.53 -29.57 -43.38
C VAL A 152 -0.80 -30.26 -42.04
N MET A 153 -1.79 -31.18 -42.03
CA MET A 153 -2.18 -31.88 -40.79
C MET A 153 -1.02 -32.69 -40.18
N PRO A 154 -0.33 -33.56 -40.95
CA PRO A 154 0.81 -34.31 -40.41
C PRO A 154 1.98 -33.40 -39.99
N LEU A 155 2.31 -32.33 -40.74
CA LEU A 155 3.37 -31.38 -40.36
C LEU A 155 3.04 -30.62 -39.09
N MET A 156 1.80 -30.19 -38.89
CA MET A 156 1.36 -29.54 -37.65
C MET A 156 1.43 -30.50 -36.45
N ALA A 157 1.09 -31.76 -36.61
CA ALA A 157 1.22 -32.79 -35.59
C ALA A 157 2.71 -33.03 -35.21
N GLU A 158 3.56 -33.13 -36.24
CA GLU A 158 5.02 -33.27 -36.05
C GLU A 158 5.62 -32.05 -35.33
N MET A 159 5.27 -30.82 -35.75
CA MET A 159 5.72 -29.58 -35.13
C MET A 159 5.35 -29.52 -33.64
N VAL A 160 4.10 -29.77 -33.29
CA VAL A 160 3.60 -29.77 -31.92
C VAL A 160 4.31 -30.84 -31.06
N THR A 161 4.51 -32.03 -31.63
CA THR A 161 5.23 -33.12 -30.95
C THR A 161 6.68 -32.75 -30.69
N SER A 162 7.37 -32.20 -31.71
CA SER A 162 8.78 -31.75 -31.61
C SER A 162 8.92 -30.60 -30.57
N TYR A 163 8.00 -29.62 -30.56
CA TYR A 163 7.95 -28.58 -29.60
C TYR A 163 7.90 -29.12 -28.15
N ASN A 164 6.95 -29.98 -27.88
CA ASN A 164 6.74 -30.51 -26.52
C ASN A 164 7.88 -31.43 -26.05
N ASN A 165 8.62 -32.02 -26.96
CA ASN A 165 9.82 -32.84 -26.67
C ASN A 165 11.13 -32.00 -26.50
N CYS A 166 11.05 -30.69 -26.72
CA CYS A 166 12.20 -29.79 -26.75
C CYS A 166 12.05 -28.61 -25.81
N ILE A 167 11.20 -28.70 -24.79
CA ILE A 167 10.94 -27.64 -23.81
C ILE A 167 12.16 -27.32 -22.92
N ASP A 168 13.20 -28.14 -22.99
CA ASP A 168 14.50 -27.96 -22.34
C ASP A 168 15.46 -27.02 -23.10
N ILE A 169 15.11 -26.65 -24.34
CA ILE A 169 15.86 -25.68 -25.14
C ILE A 169 15.59 -24.26 -24.64
N HIS A 170 16.58 -23.36 -24.79
CA HIS A 170 16.43 -21.96 -24.44
C HIS A 170 15.15 -21.34 -25.05
N PRO A 171 14.31 -20.64 -24.27
CA PRO A 171 13.00 -20.16 -24.72
C PRO A 171 13.02 -19.35 -26.02
N VAL A 172 14.04 -18.51 -26.22
CA VAL A 172 14.21 -17.72 -27.44
C VAL A 172 14.45 -18.61 -28.66
N ILE A 173 15.28 -19.62 -28.54
CA ILE A 173 15.56 -20.57 -29.66
C ILE A 173 14.29 -21.34 -30.00
N LEU A 174 13.61 -21.87 -29.00
CA LEU A 174 12.39 -22.65 -29.19
C LEU A 174 11.25 -21.79 -29.76
N ALA A 175 11.14 -20.51 -29.33
CA ALA A 175 10.18 -19.55 -29.85
C ALA A 175 10.46 -19.19 -31.31
N ALA A 176 11.71 -18.90 -31.66
CA ALA A 176 12.14 -18.64 -33.03
C ALA A 176 11.85 -19.83 -33.94
N TRP A 177 12.19 -21.05 -33.49
CA TRP A 177 11.95 -22.29 -34.23
C TRP A 177 10.45 -22.54 -34.44
N LEU A 178 9.63 -22.43 -33.40
CA LEU A 178 8.19 -22.64 -33.48
C LEU A 178 7.54 -21.64 -34.44
N HIS A 179 7.91 -20.39 -34.36
CA HIS A 179 7.41 -19.32 -35.21
C HIS A 179 7.77 -19.59 -36.69
N ALA A 180 9.06 -19.76 -37.02
CA ALA A 180 9.50 -20.02 -38.39
C ALA A 180 8.91 -21.30 -38.95
N THR A 181 8.93 -22.39 -38.21
CA THR A 181 8.33 -23.67 -38.65
C THR A 181 6.84 -23.54 -38.93
N PHE A 182 6.09 -22.83 -38.05
CA PHE A 182 4.67 -22.59 -38.24
C PHE A 182 4.37 -21.74 -39.49
N THR A 183 5.11 -20.64 -39.67
CA THR A 183 4.93 -19.80 -40.86
C THR A 183 5.32 -20.48 -42.14
N LYS A 184 6.32 -21.37 -42.11
CA LYS A 184 6.71 -22.25 -43.23
C LYS A 184 5.62 -23.26 -43.61
N ILE A 185 4.99 -23.92 -42.65
CA ILE A 185 3.85 -24.83 -42.87
C ILE A 185 2.65 -24.06 -43.45
N HIS A 186 2.44 -22.84 -43.01
CA HIS A 186 1.35 -21.95 -43.44
C HIS A 186 -0.01 -22.61 -43.39
N PRO A 187 -0.46 -23.10 -42.22
CA PRO A 187 -1.56 -24.05 -42.13
C PRO A 187 -2.93 -23.47 -42.40
N PHE A 188 -3.11 -22.16 -42.31
CA PHE A 188 -4.41 -21.50 -42.47
C PHE A 188 -4.50 -20.73 -43.79
N VAL A 189 -5.74 -20.35 -44.16
CA VAL A 189 -5.97 -19.47 -45.32
C VAL A 189 -5.52 -18.05 -45.05
N ASP A 190 -5.67 -17.58 -43.82
CA ASP A 190 -5.26 -16.23 -43.37
C ASP A 190 -4.82 -16.27 -41.89
N GLY A 191 -4.16 -15.21 -41.44
CA GLY A 191 -3.75 -15.02 -40.05
C GLY A 191 -2.52 -15.82 -39.61
N ASN A 192 -1.78 -16.44 -40.55
CA ASN A 192 -0.61 -17.25 -40.20
C ASN A 192 0.50 -16.43 -39.53
N GLY A 193 0.84 -15.22 -40.02
CA GLY A 193 1.84 -14.37 -39.41
C GLY A 193 1.44 -13.93 -37.99
N ARG A 194 0.20 -13.49 -37.80
CA ARG A 194 -0.34 -13.10 -36.47
C ARG A 194 -0.34 -14.27 -35.50
N THR A 195 -0.79 -15.44 -35.94
CA THR A 195 -0.78 -16.68 -35.14
C THR A 195 0.65 -17.10 -34.80
N GLY A 196 1.57 -17.03 -35.77
CA GLY A 196 2.99 -17.36 -35.58
C GLY A 196 3.66 -16.48 -34.48
N ARG A 197 3.42 -15.18 -34.51
CA ARG A 197 3.92 -14.27 -33.45
C ARG A 197 3.29 -14.57 -32.08
N LEU A 198 2.03 -14.91 -32.03
CA LEU A 198 1.35 -15.25 -30.78
C LEU A 198 1.83 -16.59 -30.17
N ILE A 199 2.13 -17.60 -30.95
CA ILE A 199 2.72 -18.86 -30.44
C ILE A 199 4.19 -18.68 -30.05
N GLN A 200 4.92 -17.76 -30.70
CA GLN A 200 6.23 -17.28 -30.23
C GLN A 200 6.12 -16.68 -28.82
N ASP A 201 5.18 -15.75 -28.65
CA ASP A 201 4.92 -15.09 -27.37
C ASP A 201 4.51 -16.09 -26.26
N PHE A 202 3.68 -17.08 -26.60
CA PHE A 202 3.35 -18.19 -25.71
C PHE A 202 4.60 -18.93 -25.21
N THR A 203 5.56 -19.18 -26.10
CA THR A 203 6.80 -19.91 -25.77
C THR A 203 7.67 -19.05 -24.85
N LEU A 204 7.83 -17.77 -25.15
CA LEU A 204 8.59 -16.81 -24.33
C LEU A 204 7.97 -16.68 -22.93
N LEU A 205 6.66 -16.50 -22.82
CA LEU A 205 5.94 -16.42 -21.54
C LEU A 205 6.14 -17.68 -20.68
N ARG A 206 6.05 -18.86 -21.27
CA ARG A 206 6.33 -20.13 -20.58
C ARG A 206 7.78 -20.24 -20.10
N GLY A 207 8.70 -19.67 -20.84
CA GLY A 207 10.11 -19.58 -20.47
C GLY A 207 10.42 -18.48 -19.45
N GLY A 208 9.41 -17.77 -18.93
CA GLY A 208 9.59 -16.70 -17.95
C GLY A 208 10.06 -15.36 -18.55
N LEU A 209 10.04 -15.25 -19.88
CA LEU A 209 10.36 -14.04 -20.65
C LEU A 209 9.07 -13.23 -20.95
N TYR A 210 9.23 -12.11 -21.66
CA TYR A 210 8.13 -11.23 -22.02
C TYR A 210 7.66 -11.46 -23.46
N PRO A 211 6.36 -11.23 -23.77
CA PRO A 211 5.90 -11.30 -25.16
C PRO A 211 6.53 -10.18 -25.98
N THR A 212 7.09 -10.52 -27.12
CA THR A 212 7.87 -9.59 -27.95
C THR A 212 7.05 -9.00 -29.11
N GLY A 213 6.99 -7.69 -29.20
CA GLY A 213 6.45 -7.00 -30.37
C GLY A 213 7.55 -6.67 -31.36
N ILE A 214 7.54 -7.26 -32.53
CA ILE A 214 8.49 -6.87 -33.59
C ILE A 214 8.07 -5.50 -34.12
N PRO A 215 8.93 -4.47 -34.01
CA PRO A 215 8.60 -3.14 -34.50
C PRO A 215 8.31 -3.14 -36.01
N SER A 216 7.24 -2.45 -36.42
CA SER A 216 6.82 -2.46 -37.84
C SER A 216 7.85 -1.84 -38.82
N ASN A 217 8.76 -1.00 -38.32
CA ASN A 217 9.86 -0.47 -39.09
C ASN A 217 10.97 -1.52 -39.37
N LEU A 218 10.97 -2.64 -38.66
CA LEU A 218 11.86 -3.79 -38.89
C LEU A 218 11.17 -4.91 -39.70
N ARG A 219 10.08 -4.58 -40.39
CA ARG A 219 9.29 -5.55 -41.14
C ARG A 219 10.11 -6.31 -42.18
N ASP A 220 10.94 -5.64 -42.95
CA ASP A 220 11.74 -6.26 -43.99
C ASP A 220 12.83 -7.16 -43.38
N ASP A 221 13.57 -6.66 -42.35
CA ASP A 221 14.54 -7.46 -41.59
C ASP A 221 13.90 -8.71 -40.95
N TYR A 222 12.67 -8.59 -40.50
CA TYR A 222 11.91 -9.71 -39.92
C TYR A 222 11.58 -10.77 -40.97
N TYR A 223 11.16 -10.40 -42.18
CA TYR A 223 10.94 -11.35 -43.26
C TYR A 223 12.22 -12.01 -43.72
N ASP A 224 13.31 -11.25 -43.83
CA ASP A 224 14.64 -11.80 -44.15
C ASP A 224 15.10 -12.81 -43.09
N ALA A 225 14.87 -12.53 -41.79
CA ALA A 225 15.19 -13.43 -40.71
C ALA A 225 14.35 -14.73 -40.76
N LEU A 226 13.08 -14.65 -41.16
CA LEU A 226 12.25 -15.84 -41.39
C LEU A 226 12.73 -16.68 -42.60
N GLU A 227 13.14 -16.01 -43.70
CA GLU A 227 13.69 -16.71 -44.87
C GLU A 227 15.02 -17.41 -44.54
N CYS A 228 15.89 -16.82 -43.73
CA CYS A 228 17.10 -17.47 -43.20
C CYS A 228 16.71 -18.69 -42.32
N ALA A 229 15.75 -18.52 -41.42
CA ALA A 229 15.30 -19.62 -40.54
C ALA A 229 14.66 -20.78 -41.33
N ASP A 230 14.00 -20.49 -42.44
CA ASP A 230 13.49 -21.54 -43.37
C ASP A 230 14.60 -22.42 -43.96
N ASN A 231 15.80 -21.90 -44.08
CA ASN A 231 17.01 -22.60 -44.51
C ASN A 231 17.82 -23.21 -43.33
N GLY A 232 17.34 -23.09 -42.10
CA GLY A 232 17.99 -23.62 -40.89
C GLY A 232 18.94 -22.64 -40.19
N GLU A 233 18.99 -21.37 -40.61
CA GLU A 233 19.83 -20.33 -40.06
C GLU A 233 18.98 -19.43 -39.13
N PHE A 234 19.01 -19.68 -37.81
CA PHE A 234 18.14 -19.04 -36.83
C PHE A 234 18.75 -17.81 -36.14
N ASP A 235 20.01 -17.49 -36.43
CA ASP A 235 20.72 -16.41 -35.75
C ASP A 235 20.02 -15.08 -35.79
N GLN A 236 19.61 -14.63 -36.98
CA GLN A 236 18.96 -13.31 -37.17
C GLN A 236 17.66 -13.21 -36.40
N LEU A 237 16.81 -14.24 -36.44
CA LEU A 237 15.53 -14.26 -35.74
C LEU A 237 15.73 -14.32 -34.21
N CYS A 238 16.69 -15.12 -33.74
CA CYS A 238 17.05 -15.15 -32.32
C CYS A 238 17.61 -13.82 -31.83
N GLN A 239 18.52 -13.18 -32.60
CA GLN A 239 19.07 -11.86 -32.27
C GLN A 239 17.97 -10.80 -32.17
N MET A 240 17.02 -10.77 -33.11
CA MET A 240 15.89 -9.84 -33.10
C MET A 240 15.03 -10.02 -31.84
N ILE A 241 14.68 -11.26 -31.49
CA ILE A 241 13.93 -11.57 -30.25
C ILE A 241 14.72 -11.13 -29.02
N CYS A 242 16.03 -11.46 -28.94
CA CYS A 242 16.90 -11.08 -27.82
C CYS A 242 16.96 -9.54 -27.62
N GLN A 243 17.13 -8.78 -28.69
CA GLN A 243 17.21 -7.32 -28.62
C GLN A 243 15.90 -6.70 -28.09
N VAL A 244 14.77 -7.20 -28.58
CA VAL A 244 13.45 -6.76 -28.08
C VAL A 244 13.28 -7.13 -26.61
N GLU A 245 13.63 -8.37 -26.21
CA GLU A 245 13.56 -8.83 -24.82
C GLU A 245 14.41 -7.98 -23.87
N LEU A 246 15.68 -7.73 -24.22
CA LEU A 246 16.56 -6.89 -23.39
C LEU A 246 15.99 -5.48 -23.20
N SER A 247 15.41 -4.91 -24.26
CA SER A 247 14.72 -3.61 -24.17
C SER A 247 13.52 -3.66 -23.24
N LEU A 248 12.68 -4.71 -23.36
CA LEU A 248 11.51 -4.91 -22.50
C LEU A 248 11.90 -5.10 -21.05
N ILE A 249 12.85 -5.98 -20.75
CA ILE A 249 13.34 -6.26 -19.40
C ILE A 249 13.87 -4.97 -18.76
N SER A 250 14.67 -4.18 -19.49
CA SER A 250 15.19 -2.89 -18.99
C SER A 250 14.06 -1.91 -18.65
N ARG A 251 13.03 -1.81 -19.49
CA ARG A 251 11.89 -0.92 -19.26
C ARG A 251 11.03 -1.41 -18.09
N VAL A 252 10.80 -2.72 -17.95
CA VAL A 252 10.11 -3.30 -16.79
C VAL A 252 10.87 -3.02 -15.51
N GLN A 253 12.19 -3.21 -15.51
CA GLN A 253 13.05 -2.88 -14.37
C GLN A 253 12.88 -1.41 -13.97
N SER A 254 12.90 -0.49 -14.94
CA SER A 254 12.72 0.94 -14.68
C SER A 254 11.34 1.26 -14.05
N ILE A 255 10.28 0.60 -14.50
CA ILE A 255 8.93 0.76 -13.91
C ILE A 255 8.91 0.28 -12.45
N VAL A 256 9.49 -0.89 -12.18
CA VAL A 256 9.54 -1.47 -10.83
C VAL A 256 10.35 -0.59 -9.88
N ASP A 257 11.51 -0.11 -10.32
CA ASP A 257 12.40 0.75 -9.52
C ASP A 257 11.76 2.11 -9.22
N GLU A 258 11.06 2.71 -10.18
CA GLU A 258 10.33 3.97 -9.98
C GLU A 258 9.24 3.83 -8.92
N ILE A 259 8.43 2.76 -9.01
CA ILE A 259 7.34 2.50 -8.05
C ILE A 259 7.91 2.26 -6.65
N LYS A 260 8.99 1.48 -6.54
CA LYS A 260 9.68 1.19 -5.28
C LYS A 260 10.23 2.46 -4.64
N SER A 261 10.97 3.26 -5.40
CA SER A 261 11.56 4.53 -4.92
C SER A 261 10.48 5.51 -4.43
N ARG A 262 9.34 5.59 -5.15
CA ARG A 262 8.20 6.40 -4.72
C ARG A 262 7.62 5.90 -3.39
N GLY A 263 7.45 4.60 -3.23
CA GLY A 263 6.97 3.97 -1.98
C GLY A 263 7.91 4.25 -0.80
N GLU A 264 9.20 4.12 -0.99
CA GLU A 264 10.22 4.44 0.02
C GLU A 264 10.20 5.92 0.43
N PHE A 265 10.08 6.83 -0.54
CA PHE A 265 9.97 8.27 -0.27
C PHE A 265 8.72 8.62 0.55
N VAL A 266 7.55 8.08 0.19
CA VAL A 266 6.30 8.30 0.93
C VAL A 266 6.43 7.78 2.37
N SER A 267 7.01 6.60 2.56
CA SER A 267 7.25 5.99 3.87
C SER A 267 8.19 6.83 4.72
N LEU A 268 9.27 7.37 4.13
CA LEU A 268 10.20 8.27 4.81
C LEU A 268 9.51 9.54 5.29
N LEU A 269 8.68 10.17 4.45
CA LEU A 269 7.92 11.36 4.82
C LEU A 269 6.94 11.09 5.96
N ALA A 270 6.20 9.97 5.89
CA ALA A 270 5.26 9.57 6.93
C ALA A 270 5.96 9.34 8.27
N ASN A 271 7.12 8.67 8.27
CA ASN A 271 7.93 8.45 9.46
C ASN A 271 8.45 9.76 10.06
N LYS A 272 9.00 10.67 9.25
CA LYS A 272 9.44 12.00 9.71
C LYS A 272 8.31 12.84 10.29
N ALA A 273 7.12 12.80 9.70
CA ALA A 273 5.94 13.49 10.23
C ALA A 273 5.53 12.92 11.59
N LYS A 274 5.55 11.59 11.75
CA LYS A 274 5.27 10.90 13.01
C LYS A 274 6.30 11.26 14.10
N GLU A 275 7.59 11.24 13.78
CA GLU A 275 8.67 11.63 14.69
C GLU A 275 8.52 13.08 15.15
N LYS A 276 8.24 14.02 14.22
CA LYS A 276 8.01 15.42 14.55
C LYS A 276 6.83 15.61 15.50
N LYS A 277 5.71 14.89 15.25
CA LYS A 277 4.52 14.93 16.12
C LYS A 277 4.83 14.38 17.52
N THR A 278 5.53 13.26 17.62
CA THR A 278 5.93 12.64 18.90
C THR A 278 6.89 13.53 19.67
N GLY A 279 7.87 14.14 19.00
CA GLY A 279 8.81 15.08 19.61
C GLY A 279 8.14 16.33 20.16
N ALA A 280 7.12 16.87 19.46
CA ALA A 280 6.33 18.00 19.95
C ALA A 280 5.52 17.64 21.20
N LEU A 281 4.86 16.48 21.20
CA LEU A 281 4.13 15.98 22.38
C LEU A 281 5.04 15.75 23.57
N HIS A 282 6.24 15.21 23.34
CA HIS A 282 7.21 15.00 24.44
C HIS A 282 7.67 16.30 25.07
N LYS A 283 7.89 17.36 24.28
CA LYS A 283 8.19 18.70 24.80
C LYS A 283 7.05 19.26 25.65
N GLN A 284 5.81 19.12 25.17
CA GLN A 284 4.63 19.52 25.95
C GLN A 284 4.54 18.80 27.28
N TYR A 285 4.76 17.48 27.27
CA TYR A 285 4.78 16.68 28.50
C TYR A 285 5.85 17.14 29.48
N ILE A 286 7.07 17.43 29.05
CA ILE A 286 8.15 17.88 29.95
C ILE A 286 7.73 19.16 30.70
N VAL A 287 7.17 20.13 29.98
CA VAL A 287 6.73 21.41 30.57
C VAL A 287 5.54 21.19 31.51
N TRP A 288 4.54 20.38 31.05
CA TRP A 288 3.40 20.00 31.89
C TRP A 288 3.84 19.30 33.18
N ARG A 289 4.72 18.32 33.08
CA ARG A 289 5.25 17.55 34.23
C ARG A 289 5.90 18.48 35.24
N GLN A 290 6.78 19.35 34.78
CA GLN A 290 7.47 20.30 35.67
C GLN A 290 6.48 21.21 36.42
N ARG A 291 5.42 21.67 35.76
CA ARG A 291 4.41 22.52 36.38
C ARG A 291 3.58 21.73 37.42
N MET A 292 3.22 20.52 37.14
CA MET A 292 2.51 19.67 38.09
C MET A 292 3.36 19.26 39.29
N GLU A 293 4.64 18.96 39.10
CA GLU A 293 5.59 18.69 40.16
C GLU A 293 5.73 19.92 41.07
N ASN A 294 5.89 21.13 40.52
CA ASN A 294 5.98 22.35 41.29
C ASN A 294 4.72 22.60 42.14
N PHE A 295 3.53 22.38 41.57
CA PHE A 295 2.27 22.51 42.29
C PHE A 295 2.15 21.52 43.46
N VAL A 296 2.45 20.25 43.25
CA VAL A 296 2.39 19.20 44.29
C VAL A 296 3.42 19.45 45.39
N ASN A 297 4.62 19.88 45.03
CA ASN A 297 5.66 20.26 46.00
C ASN A 297 5.24 21.48 46.86
N LEU A 298 4.64 22.47 46.23
CA LEU A 298 4.14 23.65 46.95
C LEU A 298 2.99 23.29 47.89
N LEU A 299 2.12 22.36 47.48
CA LEU A 299 1.08 21.81 48.36
C LEU A 299 1.64 21.13 49.59
N SER A 300 2.71 20.34 49.45
CA SER A 300 3.38 19.69 50.58
C SER A 300 4.02 20.75 51.52
N LYS A 301 4.75 21.69 50.92
CA LYS A 301 5.39 22.77 51.68
C LYS A 301 4.37 23.60 52.49
N THR A 302 3.26 23.98 51.84
CA THR A 302 2.21 24.76 52.55
C THR A 302 1.55 23.94 53.65
N SER A 303 1.39 22.61 53.44
CA SER A 303 0.89 21.71 54.49
C SER A 303 1.84 21.66 55.71
N GLU A 304 3.16 21.61 55.47
CA GLU A 304 4.18 21.66 56.54
C GLU A 304 4.17 23.00 57.29
N GLU A 305 3.99 24.09 56.57
CA GLU A 305 3.87 25.43 57.18
C GLU A 305 2.66 25.52 58.13
N VAL A 306 1.51 24.94 57.72
CA VAL A 306 0.31 24.85 58.57
C VAL A 306 0.59 23.98 59.80
N ASN A 307 1.24 22.82 59.63
CA ASN A 307 1.59 21.90 60.71
C ASN A 307 2.53 22.57 61.76
N ASN A 308 3.46 23.42 61.28
CA ASN A 308 4.40 24.13 62.16
C ASN A 308 3.72 25.32 62.92
N ALA A 309 2.66 25.85 62.31
CA ALA A 309 1.95 27.00 62.91
C ALA A 309 0.88 26.58 63.93
N SER A 310 0.46 25.33 63.99
CA SER A 310 -0.58 24.84 64.89
C SER A 310 -0.32 23.44 65.38
N SER A 311 -0.54 23.19 66.69
CA SER A 311 -0.51 21.85 67.27
C SER A 311 -1.89 21.16 67.23
N VAL A 312 -2.95 21.89 66.91
CA VAL A 312 -4.34 21.42 66.91
C VAL A 312 -4.74 20.87 65.53
N ILE A 313 -4.28 21.54 64.45
CA ILE A 313 -4.57 21.15 63.07
C ILE A 313 -3.32 20.63 62.39
N GLN A 314 -3.46 19.54 61.68
CA GLN A 314 -2.35 18.93 60.93
C GLN A 314 -2.84 18.42 59.55
N ILE A 315 -1.95 18.52 58.55
CA ILE A 315 -2.16 17.99 57.21
C ILE A 315 -1.01 16.99 56.91
N ARG A 316 -1.31 15.73 56.93
CA ARG A 316 -0.33 14.71 56.52
C ARG A 316 -0.40 14.55 54.99
N THR A 317 0.61 14.97 54.28
CA THR A 317 0.68 14.92 52.82
C THR A 317 1.61 13.80 52.37
N GLU A 318 1.10 12.91 51.57
CA GLU A 318 1.84 11.82 50.88
C GLU A 318 1.89 12.18 49.39
N ILE A 319 3.11 12.32 48.85
CA ILE A 319 3.33 12.66 47.43
C ILE A 319 3.64 11.39 46.67
N TYR A 320 3.08 11.25 45.47
CA TYR A 320 3.33 10.15 44.53
C TYR A 320 4.10 10.66 43.31
N GLU A 321 4.76 9.75 42.61
CA GLU A 321 5.48 10.08 41.39
C GLU A 321 4.51 10.58 40.31
N ILE A 322 4.86 11.71 39.68
CA ILE A 322 4.09 12.24 38.54
C ILE A 322 4.16 11.25 37.36
N VAL A 323 3.05 11.00 36.74
CA VAL A 323 2.92 10.04 35.64
C VAL A 323 3.97 10.27 34.54
N ASN A 324 4.55 9.19 34.01
CA ASN A 324 5.51 9.25 32.93
C ASN A 324 4.86 9.60 31.59
N PHE A 325 5.67 9.81 30.54
CA PHE A 325 5.19 10.23 29.21
C PHE A 325 4.15 9.27 28.59
N GLU A 326 4.40 8.00 28.66
CA GLU A 326 3.49 6.99 28.07
C GLU A 326 2.13 6.99 28.79
N LYS A 327 2.14 7.10 30.10
CA LYS A 327 0.93 7.18 30.91
C LYS A 327 0.18 8.50 30.70
N TRP A 328 0.90 9.61 30.64
CA TRP A 328 0.34 10.93 30.33
C TRP A 328 -0.34 10.92 28.95
N LYS A 329 0.33 10.36 27.96
CA LYS A 329 -0.22 10.20 26.60
C LYS A 329 -1.46 9.30 26.60
N SER A 330 -1.42 8.18 27.31
CA SER A 330 -2.58 7.29 27.44
C SER A 330 -3.77 8.00 28.09
N ILE A 331 -3.56 8.80 29.14
CA ILE A 331 -4.62 9.60 29.78
C ILE A 331 -5.16 10.66 28.80
N SER A 332 -4.29 11.31 28.05
CA SER A 332 -4.70 12.29 27.01
C SER A 332 -5.56 11.65 25.92
N ASP A 333 -5.20 10.46 25.46
CA ASP A 333 -5.90 9.77 24.37
C ASP A 333 -7.20 9.09 24.84
N THR A 334 -7.16 8.37 25.97
CA THR A 334 -8.27 7.52 26.43
C THR A 334 -9.14 8.15 27.53
N GLY A 335 -8.65 9.19 28.19
CA GLY A 335 -9.30 9.87 29.32
C GLY A 335 -9.09 9.21 30.68
N ARG A 336 -8.52 8.01 30.76
CA ARG A 336 -8.37 7.24 32.00
C ARG A 336 -6.99 6.60 32.10
N GLY A 337 -6.56 6.31 33.34
CA GLY A 337 -5.33 5.55 33.61
C GLY A 337 -5.36 5.02 35.05
N GLU A 338 -4.70 3.90 35.28
CA GLU A 338 -4.49 3.37 36.63
C GLU A 338 -3.26 3.99 37.28
N GLY A 339 -3.26 4.11 38.63
CA GLY A 339 -2.13 4.64 39.40
C GLY A 339 -1.76 6.08 39.00
N THR A 340 -2.78 6.94 38.91
CA THR A 340 -2.62 8.35 38.50
C THR A 340 -2.65 9.34 39.67
N TRP A 341 -2.43 8.85 40.89
CA TRP A 341 -2.40 9.70 42.07
C TRP A 341 -1.15 10.59 42.06
N ALA A 342 -1.34 11.87 42.38
CA ALA A 342 -0.26 12.84 42.53
C ALA A 342 0.04 13.15 43.99
N ALA A 343 -1.01 13.30 44.83
CA ALA A 343 -0.88 13.54 46.26
C ALA A 343 -2.12 13.01 47.01
N LYS A 344 -1.90 12.55 48.25
CA LYS A 344 -2.95 12.22 49.19
C LYS A 344 -2.72 13.08 50.45
N GLN A 345 -3.77 13.72 50.95
CA GLN A 345 -3.74 14.48 52.17
C GLN A 345 -4.71 13.88 53.18
N THR A 346 -4.25 13.74 54.45
CA THR A 346 -5.07 13.40 55.58
C THR A 346 -5.16 14.55 56.51
N TRP A 347 -6.38 15.00 56.79
CA TRP A 347 -6.70 16.20 57.55
C TRP A 347 -7.04 15.80 58.97
N ILE A 348 -6.33 16.38 59.94
CA ILE A 348 -6.34 15.97 61.34
C ILE A 348 -6.66 17.20 62.20
N ILE A 349 -7.57 17.04 63.16
CA ILE A 349 -7.85 17.99 64.21
C ILE A 349 -7.77 17.24 65.55
N GLU A 350 -7.06 17.82 66.53
CA GLU A 350 -6.84 17.25 67.86
C GLU A 350 -6.37 15.78 67.85
N GLY A 351 -5.63 15.38 66.82
CA GLY A 351 -5.10 14.03 66.65
C GLY A 351 -6.03 13.07 65.90
N GLU A 352 -7.27 13.45 65.64
CA GLU A 352 -8.24 12.62 64.91
C GLU A 352 -8.21 12.94 63.39
N SER A 353 -8.14 11.89 62.61
CA SER A 353 -8.23 11.97 61.15
C SER A 353 -9.67 12.12 60.70
N LEU A 354 -10.07 13.32 60.24
CA LEU A 354 -11.46 13.66 59.97
C LEU A 354 -11.81 13.66 58.48
N TYR A 355 -10.82 13.89 57.59
CA TYR A 355 -11.05 13.98 56.15
C TYR A 355 -9.83 13.51 55.36
N ARG A 356 -10.03 13.10 54.14
CA ARG A 356 -8.97 12.75 53.19
C ARG A 356 -9.25 13.35 51.84
N THR A 357 -8.23 13.88 51.19
CA THR A 357 -8.28 14.35 49.79
C THR A 357 -7.24 13.62 48.97
N ILE A 358 -7.55 13.36 47.71
CA ILE A 358 -6.64 12.78 46.74
C ILE A 358 -6.65 13.65 45.51
N LEU A 359 -5.45 14.06 45.09
CA LEU A 359 -5.20 14.67 43.80
C LEU A 359 -4.72 13.61 42.82
N TYR A 360 -5.32 13.55 41.64
CA TYR A 360 -5.05 12.52 40.62
C TYR A 360 -5.16 13.07 39.22
N PHE A 361 -4.44 12.46 38.27
CA PHE A 361 -4.45 12.86 36.87
C PHE A 361 -5.55 12.16 36.07
N ARG A 362 -6.30 12.96 35.30
CA ARG A 362 -7.33 12.49 34.37
C ARG A 362 -7.44 13.49 33.21
N ARG A 363 -7.93 13.05 32.04
CA ARG A 363 -8.23 13.99 30.96
C ARG A 363 -9.32 14.95 31.40
N HIS A 364 -9.17 16.24 31.05
CA HIS A 364 -10.22 17.24 31.21
C HIS A 364 -11.44 16.80 30.37
N GLU A 365 -12.63 16.96 30.95
CA GLU A 365 -13.89 16.74 30.26
C GLU A 365 -14.45 18.09 29.85
N PHE A 366 -14.47 18.36 28.51
CA PHE A 366 -14.97 19.63 27.98
C PHE A 366 -16.42 19.87 28.43
N ARG A 367 -16.68 21.08 28.88
CA ARG A 367 -17.99 21.58 29.27
C ARG A 367 -18.36 22.78 28.40
N THR A 368 -19.69 22.98 28.19
CA THR A 368 -20.18 24.10 27.36
C THR A 368 -19.84 25.46 27.91
N ASP A 369 -19.57 25.57 29.22
CA ASP A 369 -19.29 26.81 29.95
C ASP A 369 -17.80 27.08 30.10
N ASP A 370 -16.94 26.25 29.51
CA ASP A 370 -15.49 26.45 29.51
C ASP A 370 -15.13 27.72 28.73
N VAL A 371 -14.23 28.52 29.32
CA VAL A 371 -13.70 29.74 28.69
C VAL A 371 -12.79 29.42 27.50
N PHE A 372 -12.20 28.21 27.50
CA PHE A 372 -11.33 27.68 26.44
C PHE A 372 -12.13 26.90 25.41
N SER A 373 -11.68 26.91 24.17
CA SER A 373 -12.33 26.13 23.14
C SER A 373 -12.15 24.61 23.37
N LYS A 374 -13.05 23.82 22.77
CA LYS A 374 -12.95 22.36 22.82
C LYS A 374 -11.60 21.85 22.27
N ASP A 375 -11.06 22.51 21.24
CA ASP A 375 -9.80 22.15 20.62
C ASP A 375 -8.60 22.46 21.52
N ASP A 376 -8.66 23.55 22.28
CA ASP A 376 -7.64 23.94 23.26
C ASP A 376 -7.56 22.96 24.45
N LEU A 377 -8.72 22.46 24.89
CA LEU A 377 -8.87 21.52 26.01
C LEU A 377 -8.78 20.05 25.59
N TYR A 378 -8.83 19.76 24.29
CA TYR A 378 -8.81 18.39 23.80
C TYR A 378 -7.51 17.67 24.18
N GLY A 379 -7.64 16.55 24.90
CA GLY A 379 -6.49 15.77 25.34
C GLY A 379 -5.74 16.35 26.55
N SER A 380 -6.16 17.50 27.11
CA SER A 380 -5.51 18.09 28.28
C SER A 380 -5.60 17.19 29.50
N VAL A 381 -4.44 16.88 30.11
CA VAL A 381 -4.37 16.09 31.34
C VAL A 381 -4.46 17.03 32.53
N ALA A 382 -5.54 16.89 33.29
CA ALA A 382 -5.82 17.69 34.46
C ALA A 382 -5.43 16.99 35.76
N LEU A 383 -5.06 17.75 36.76
CA LEU A 383 -4.94 17.34 38.16
C LEU A 383 -6.31 17.62 38.83
N LYS A 384 -7.04 16.58 39.12
CA LYS A 384 -8.38 16.63 39.76
C LYS A 384 -8.31 16.30 41.24
N LEU A 385 -9.30 16.81 41.99
CA LEU A 385 -9.45 16.52 43.41
C LEU A 385 -10.67 15.63 43.65
N THR A 386 -10.50 14.64 44.53
CA THR A 386 -11.61 13.94 45.20
C THR A 386 -11.34 13.89 46.70
N GLY A 387 -12.40 13.79 47.49
CA GLY A 387 -12.26 13.71 48.94
C GLY A 387 -13.41 12.97 49.59
N GLY A 388 -13.18 12.52 50.82
CA GLY A 388 -14.19 11.81 51.61
C GLY A 388 -13.78 11.65 53.05
N GLU A 389 -14.77 11.38 53.90
CA GLU A 389 -14.54 11.00 55.30
C GLU A 389 -13.91 9.63 55.37
N PRO A 390 -13.04 9.34 56.36
CA PRO A 390 -12.49 8.02 56.55
C PRO A 390 -13.62 7.06 56.94
N ALA A 391 -14.11 6.28 56.00
CA ALA A 391 -15.02 5.20 56.28
C ALA A 391 -14.29 4.08 57.01
N TYR A 392 -14.87 3.52 58.03
CA TYR A 392 -14.35 2.34 58.72
C TYR A 392 -14.13 1.21 57.70
N GLY A 393 -12.88 0.95 57.39
CA GLY A 393 -12.47 -0.31 56.73
C GLY A 393 -12.43 -0.31 55.22
N THR A 394 -12.17 0.78 54.46
CA THR A 394 -11.83 0.55 53.16
C THR A 394 -11.76 1.50 52.04
N ARG A 395 -12.22 1.19 50.92
CA ARG A 395 -12.00 1.68 49.58
C ARG A 395 -12.71 3.02 49.39
N PHE A 396 -11.93 4.06 48.99
CA PHE A 396 -12.52 5.26 48.40
C PHE A 396 -13.21 4.87 47.10
N ASN A 397 -14.47 5.22 46.97
CA ASN A 397 -15.15 5.18 45.68
C ASN A 397 -14.84 6.49 44.95
N PHE A 398 -14.02 6.41 43.89
CA PHE A 398 -13.52 7.55 43.14
C PHE A 398 -14.49 8.03 42.03
N ASP A 399 -15.62 7.38 41.84
CA ASP A 399 -16.60 7.77 40.85
C ASP A 399 -17.51 8.88 41.37
N ASN A 400 -17.18 10.10 40.95
CA ASN A 400 -18.05 11.30 41.02
C ASN A 400 -18.30 12.00 42.36
N PHE A 401 -17.44 11.88 43.36
CA PHE A 401 -17.64 12.68 44.56
C PHE A 401 -16.90 14.02 44.47
N GLN A 402 -17.62 15.09 44.14
CA GLN A 402 -17.21 16.48 44.35
C GLN A 402 -17.87 16.99 45.62
N ASP A 403 -17.09 17.29 46.66
CA ASP A 403 -17.63 17.87 47.88
C ASP A 403 -18.03 19.33 47.57
N PRO A 404 -19.34 19.70 47.73
CA PRO A 404 -19.80 21.05 47.39
C PRO A 404 -19.21 22.13 48.26
N LEU A 405 -18.63 21.78 49.41
CA LEU A 405 -17.96 22.74 50.29
C LEU A 405 -16.54 23.09 49.87
N ILE A 406 -15.92 22.26 49.04
CA ILE A 406 -14.58 22.47 48.52
C ILE A 406 -14.68 23.04 47.11
N ARG A 407 -14.16 24.25 46.93
CA ARG A 407 -14.24 24.95 45.65
C ARG A 407 -13.29 24.43 44.58
N PHE A 408 -12.17 23.85 44.97
CA PHE A 408 -11.18 23.29 44.04
C PHE A 408 -11.85 22.17 43.21
N ARG A 409 -11.75 22.25 41.88
CA ARG A 409 -12.23 21.21 40.93
C ARG A 409 -11.07 20.53 40.25
N GLU A 410 -10.33 21.27 39.47
CA GLU A 410 -9.17 20.74 38.75
C GLU A 410 -8.18 21.84 38.38
N ILE A 411 -6.94 21.46 38.11
CA ILE A 411 -5.93 22.29 37.49
C ILE A 411 -5.50 21.69 36.17
N ILE A 412 -5.43 22.50 35.14
CA ILE A 412 -4.90 22.14 33.81
C ILE A 412 -3.73 23.02 33.45
N PHE A 413 -2.89 22.59 32.53
CA PHE A 413 -1.84 23.35 31.92
C PHE A 413 -2.20 23.69 30.49
N ILE A 414 -2.45 24.96 30.20
CA ILE A 414 -2.85 25.46 28.88
C ILE A 414 -2.15 26.81 28.64
N ASP A 415 -1.76 27.07 27.40
CA ASP A 415 -1.09 28.31 26.97
C ASP A 415 0.11 28.72 27.84
N GLY A 416 0.88 27.73 28.30
CA GLY A 416 2.08 27.96 29.09
C GLY A 416 1.81 28.24 30.58
N ARG A 417 0.56 28.24 31.02
CA ARG A 417 0.13 28.57 32.39
C ARG A 417 -0.72 27.48 33.01
N LEU A 418 -0.71 27.45 34.36
CA LEU A 418 -1.68 26.68 35.11
C LEU A 418 -3.00 27.45 35.19
N GLN A 419 -4.11 26.73 34.96
CA GLN A 419 -5.46 27.30 35.09
C GLN A 419 -6.22 26.45 36.11
N LEU A 420 -6.76 27.10 37.13
CA LEU A 420 -7.59 26.51 38.17
C LEU A 420 -9.07 26.63 37.79
N LEU A 421 -9.77 25.51 37.74
CA LEU A 421 -11.23 25.50 37.74
C LEU A 421 -11.71 25.42 39.18
N SER A 422 -12.44 26.43 39.62
CA SER A 422 -13.04 26.47 40.94
C SER A 422 -14.55 26.72 40.87
N ALA A 423 -15.30 26.07 41.77
CA ALA A 423 -16.72 26.30 41.90
C ALA A 423 -17.00 27.46 42.87
N THR A 424 -17.85 28.37 42.46
CA THR A 424 -18.42 29.42 43.31
C THR A 424 -19.92 29.09 43.50
N GLY A 425 -20.32 28.79 44.73
CA GLY A 425 -21.73 28.46 45.00
C GLY A 425 -22.44 29.55 45.80
N GLU A 426 -23.56 30.06 45.32
CA GLU A 426 -24.49 30.88 46.08
C GLU A 426 -25.79 30.20 46.32
N LYS A 427 -26.33 30.34 47.51
CA LYS A 427 -27.67 29.85 47.87
C LYS A 427 -28.69 30.88 47.43
N ARG A 428 -29.36 30.65 46.26
CA ARG A 428 -30.47 31.48 45.77
C ARG A 428 -31.78 30.72 45.92
N ALA A 429 -32.76 31.34 46.59
CA ALA A 429 -34.12 30.78 46.76
C ALA A 429 -34.18 29.32 47.28
N GLY A 430 -33.25 28.96 48.18
CA GLY A 430 -33.21 27.60 48.79
C GLY A 430 -32.54 26.52 47.94
N ARG A 431 -32.09 26.81 46.73
CA ARG A 431 -31.28 25.95 45.89
C ARG A 431 -29.84 26.45 45.82
N PHE A 432 -28.93 25.50 45.89
CA PHE A 432 -27.49 25.79 45.68
C PHE A 432 -27.28 25.84 44.16
N ILE A 433 -26.83 27.02 43.69
CA ILE A 433 -26.47 27.22 42.29
C ILE A 433 -24.94 27.26 42.27
N GLU A 434 -24.35 26.28 41.61
CA GLU A 434 -22.88 26.20 41.46
C GLU A 434 -22.49 26.81 40.12
N GLU A 435 -21.58 27.77 40.15
CA GLU A 435 -20.98 28.38 38.98
C GLU A 435 -19.49 28.06 39.00
N GLU A 436 -18.97 27.52 37.89
CA GLU A 436 -17.53 27.19 37.77
C GLU A 436 -16.78 28.33 37.07
N VAL A 437 -15.63 28.69 37.59
CA VAL A 437 -14.83 29.84 37.11
C VAL A 437 -13.37 29.39 36.92
N TRP A 438 -12.79 29.72 35.77
CA TRP A 438 -11.38 29.54 35.50
C TRP A 438 -10.55 30.74 36.05
N GLN A 439 -9.45 30.43 36.70
CA GLN A 439 -8.50 31.42 37.21
C GLN A 439 -7.07 30.99 36.88
N THR A 440 -6.23 31.94 36.45
CA THR A 440 -4.80 31.69 36.27
C THR A 440 -4.13 31.48 37.62
N GLU A 441 -3.35 30.41 37.73
CA GLU A 441 -2.62 30.07 38.94
C GLU A 441 -1.15 30.41 38.76
N ASP A 442 -0.68 31.39 39.55
CA ASP A 442 0.71 31.80 39.53
C ASP A 442 1.54 31.06 40.59
N LEU A 443 2.59 30.40 40.13
CA LEU A 443 3.61 29.77 40.96
C LEU A 443 4.94 30.51 40.73
N PRO A 444 5.89 30.64 41.69
CA PRO A 444 6.28 29.55 42.59
C PRO A 444 6.11 29.81 44.11
N GLU A 445 5.76 30.98 44.57
CA GLU A 445 5.88 31.29 46.00
C GLU A 445 4.57 31.10 46.78
N SER A 446 3.44 31.25 46.15
CA SER A 446 2.12 31.02 46.73
C SER A 446 1.13 30.51 45.70
N SER A 447 0.11 29.79 46.15
CA SER A 447 -0.93 29.28 45.33
C SER A 447 -2.31 29.57 45.95
N PRO A 448 -3.10 30.49 45.37
CA PRO A 448 -4.47 30.72 45.78
C PRO A 448 -5.31 29.47 45.80
N ALA A 449 -5.05 28.50 44.85
CA ALA A 449 -5.72 27.21 44.79
C ALA A 449 -5.43 26.37 46.06
N ILE A 450 -4.15 26.31 46.51
CA ILE A 450 -3.74 25.55 47.68
C ILE A 450 -4.30 26.20 48.94
N GLN A 451 -4.18 27.52 49.06
CA GLN A 451 -4.72 28.27 50.21
C GLN A 451 -6.25 28.12 50.28
N GLY A 452 -6.94 28.19 49.14
CA GLY A 452 -8.36 27.99 49.03
C GLY A 452 -8.80 26.59 49.45
N LEU A 453 -8.06 25.54 49.01
CA LEU A 453 -8.30 24.16 49.39
C LEU A 453 -8.16 23.98 50.91
N ILE A 454 -7.06 24.44 51.48
CA ILE A 454 -6.80 24.33 52.93
C ILE A 454 -7.90 25.06 53.74
N LYS A 455 -8.25 26.28 53.32
CA LYS A 455 -9.34 27.04 53.94
C LYS A 455 -10.69 26.32 53.82
N ASP A 456 -11.03 25.84 52.66
CA ASP A 456 -12.34 25.16 52.45
C ASP A 456 -12.44 23.90 53.29
N VAL A 457 -11.38 23.09 53.41
CA VAL A 457 -11.40 21.87 54.26
C VAL A 457 -11.52 22.22 55.72
N PHE A 458 -10.65 23.06 56.27
CA PHE A 458 -10.67 23.38 57.71
C PHE A 458 -11.88 24.18 58.12
N MET A 459 -12.18 25.26 57.40
CA MET A 459 -13.21 26.22 57.82
C MET A 459 -14.63 25.79 57.46
N LYS A 460 -14.81 25.22 56.28
CA LYS A 460 -16.14 24.85 55.79
C LYS A 460 -16.48 23.39 56.04
N LYS A 461 -15.56 22.45 55.80
CA LYS A 461 -15.83 21.02 55.92
C LYS A 461 -15.66 20.53 57.37
N LEU A 462 -14.68 21.00 58.08
CA LEU A 462 -14.36 20.57 59.46
C LEU A 462 -14.82 21.56 60.51
N GLY A 463 -15.45 22.65 60.13
CA GLY A 463 -16.21 23.53 61.04
C GLY A 463 -15.37 24.42 61.98
N LEU A 464 -14.11 24.74 61.59
CA LEU A 464 -13.28 25.69 62.34
C LEU A 464 -13.58 27.17 62.05
N GLY A 465 -14.60 27.47 61.23
CA GLY A 465 -14.98 28.84 60.83
C GLY A 465 -16.29 29.31 61.35
#